data_2024473c6317a84fd72c120e13578efe
#
_entry.id   2024473c6317a84fd72c120e13578efe
#
_cell.length_a   1.000
_cell.length_b   1.000
_cell.length_c   1.000
_cell.angle_alpha   90.00
_cell.angle_beta   90.00
_cell.angle_gamma   90.00
#
_symmetry.space_group_name_H-M   'P 1'
#
loop_
_entity.id
_entity.type
_entity.pdbx_description
1 polymer ?
#
loop_
_entity_poly.entity_id
_entity_poly.type
_entity_poly.pdbx_seq_one_letter_code
_entity_poly.pdbx_strand_id
1 'polypeptide(L)'
;MTHSLPELLAPAGGREQLEAAVLYGADAVYLGGSALSLRAKCRGFDGPELADAIAFAHRSGVRVYYCLNALPFDEHLPAVEEQLERLPELGADGLIAADPGVIRLAGRLCPSVELHLSTQAHSVNAAAVEFWKEVGVRRINLARELGKDAMTALIRRFPDMDFEVFVHGAMCLSLSGHCLISAWVNNRPANLGLCTQPCRFDYRGIRLTVEEAVRRDGPFLDVTQEEDFSAVWAPMDLCLVRWMRDIVRMGPSALKLEGRTKSGGYVAQVTDAYRTALNLASSEQEEISADDFVTELFHTASRPLCSGFFLPERRVERPPRNFTAHPVVARVLAPAGNDGWRIQARSPWNADSDAELLLPGMKRPVLRAGSYALENHRGEKTDRLNPGMEGVVHLDAPDLRPGMYIRLRPESAPHSPEAEA
;
A
#
# COMPACT_ATOMS: atom_id res chain seq x y z
N MET A 1 -3.99 27.76 -14.30
CA MET A 1 -2.81 27.29 -13.52
C MET A 1 -2.70 25.80 -13.79
N THR A 2 -1.67 25.36 -14.49
CA THR A 2 -1.36 23.95 -14.67
C THR A 2 -0.88 23.42 -13.32
N HIS A 3 -1.80 22.82 -12.53
CA HIS A 3 -1.41 22.11 -11.32
C HIS A 3 -0.51 20.95 -11.75
N SER A 4 0.70 20.87 -11.21
CA SER A 4 1.50 19.66 -11.31
C SER A 4 0.71 18.49 -10.68
N LEU A 5 0.85 17.30 -11.25
CA LEU A 5 0.23 16.11 -10.65
C LEU A 5 0.73 15.92 -9.23
N PRO A 6 -0.13 15.44 -8.31
CA PRO A 6 0.33 15.07 -6.97
C PRO A 6 1.33 13.93 -7.03
N GLU A 7 2.28 13.94 -6.09
CA GLU A 7 3.27 12.89 -5.90
C GLU A 7 2.59 11.56 -5.53
N LEU A 8 2.95 10.47 -6.19
CA LEU A 8 2.52 9.14 -5.79
C LEU A 8 3.52 8.54 -4.80
N LEU A 9 3.11 8.44 -3.54
CA LEU A 9 3.91 7.93 -2.43
C LEU A 9 3.60 6.46 -2.14
N ALA A 10 4.54 5.57 -2.45
CA ALA A 10 4.37 4.13 -2.31
C ALA A 10 5.09 3.56 -1.08
N PRO A 11 4.58 2.43 -0.52
CA PRO A 11 5.21 1.78 0.64
C PRO A 11 6.43 0.95 0.25
N ALA A 12 7.51 1.03 1.05
CA ALA A 12 8.68 0.18 0.92
C ALA A 12 9.00 -0.48 2.27
N GLY A 13 8.46 -1.68 2.50
CA GLY A 13 8.67 -2.45 3.72
C GLY A 13 9.97 -3.28 3.72
N GLY A 14 10.66 -3.34 2.59
CA GLY A 14 11.93 -4.02 2.35
C GLY A 14 12.40 -3.79 0.91
N ARG A 15 13.53 -4.38 0.55
CA ARG A 15 14.19 -4.15 -0.75
C ARG A 15 13.29 -4.49 -1.95
N GLU A 16 12.59 -5.60 -1.90
CA GLU A 16 11.70 -6.01 -3.00
C GLU A 16 10.55 -5.02 -3.23
N GLN A 17 9.93 -4.54 -2.14
CA GLN A 17 8.87 -3.54 -2.22
C GLN A 17 9.38 -2.20 -2.75
N LEU A 18 10.60 -1.79 -2.36
CA LEU A 18 11.24 -0.59 -2.87
C LEU A 18 11.46 -0.68 -4.39
N GLU A 19 12.02 -1.78 -4.87
CA GLU A 19 12.26 -2.03 -6.29
C GLU A 19 10.94 -2.05 -7.08
N ALA A 20 9.89 -2.69 -6.53
CA ALA A 20 8.57 -2.69 -7.12
C ALA A 20 7.97 -1.27 -7.20
N ALA A 21 8.01 -0.50 -6.11
CA ALA A 21 7.49 0.87 -6.09
C ALA A 21 8.16 1.76 -7.15
N VAL A 22 9.49 1.71 -7.24
CA VAL A 22 10.28 2.47 -8.21
C VAL A 22 9.94 2.04 -9.64
N LEU A 23 9.93 0.74 -9.92
CA LEU A 23 9.70 0.19 -11.26
C LEU A 23 8.31 0.50 -11.80
N TYR A 24 7.29 0.53 -10.92
CA TYR A 24 5.91 0.75 -11.29
C TYR A 24 5.44 2.21 -11.13
N GLY A 25 6.36 3.14 -10.93
CA GLY A 25 6.14 4.57 -11.13
C GLY A 25 5.78 5.38 -9.89
N ALA A 26 6.28 5.01 -8.72
CA ALA A 26 6.23 5.89 -7.55
C ALA A 26 7.16 7.11 -7.76
N ASP A 27 6.71 8.31 -7.33
CA ASP A 27 7.54 9.52 -7.27
C ASP A 27 8.31 9.59 -5.96
N ALA A 28 7.77 8.97 -4.91
CA ALA A 28 8.41 8.84 -3.62
C ALA A 28 8.06 7.51 -2.96
N VAL A 29 8.92 7.10 -2.05
CA VAL A 29 8.69 5.93 -1.20
C VAL A 29 8.79 6.30 0.27
N TYR A 30 7.99 5.63 1.11
CA TYR A 30 8.17 5.73 2.55
C TYR A 30 8.60 4.39 3.13
N LEU A 31 9.67 4.44 3.89
CA LEU A 31 10.32 3.29 4.51
C LEU A 31 10.64 3.60 5.98
N GLY A 32 11.18 2.67 6.72
CA GLY A 32 11.59 2.86 8.11
C GLY A 32 12.53 1.76 8.54
N GLY A 33 13.20 1.97 9.66
CA GLY A 33 14.01 0.97 10.32
C GLY A 33 13.17 -0.18 10.90
N SER A 34 13.85 -1.20 11.42
CA SER A 34 13.24 -2.32 12.14
C SER A 34 12.64 -1.90 13.49
N ALA A 35 13.11 -0.80 14.07
CA ALA A 35 12.65 -0.25 15.34
C ALA A 35 11.93 1.10 15.16
N LEU A 36 11.12 1.47 16.18
CA LEU A 36 10.48 2.80 16.32
C LEU A 36 9.59 3.23 15.15
N SER A 37 9.12 2.29 14.35
CA SER A 37 8.09 2.54 13.34
C SER A 37 6.85 1.69 13.61
N LEU A 38 5.65 2.19 13.19
CA LEU A 38 4.37 1.47 13.41
C LEU A 38 4.24 0.15 12.64
N ARG A 39 5.26 -0.31 11.99
CA ARG A 39 5.28 -1.57 11.24
C ARG A 39 6.49 -2.42 11.64
N ALA A 40 6.63 -2.71 12.93
CA ALA A 40 7.69 -3.55 13.50
C ALA A 40 7.76 -4.98 12.89
N LYS A 41 6.71 -5.43 12.20
CA LYS A 41 6.72 -6.69 11.43
C LYS A 41 7.38 -6.58 10.06
N CYS A 42 7.64 -5.37 9.55
CA CYS A 42 8.44 -5.19 8.34
C CYS A 42 9.89 -5.49 8.67
N ARG A 43 10.61 -6.08 7.72
CA ARG A 43 12.06 -6.23 7.85
C ARG A 43 12.73 -4.87 8.05
N GLY A 44 12.18 -3.83 7.41
CA GLY A 44 12.72 -2.48 7.43
C GLY A 44 14.08 -2.39 6.73
N PHE A 45 14.76 -1.28 6.98
CA PHE A 45 16.10 -1.01 6.46
C PHE A 45 16.96 -0.48 7.61
N ASP A 46 18.01 -1.20 7.97
CA ASP A 46 18.91 -0.82 9.05
C ASP A 46 20.35 -0.66 8.56
N GLY A 47 21.11 0.21 9.20
CA GLY A 47 22.52 0.41 8.93
C GLY A 47 22.84 0.67 7.45
N PRO A 48 23.77 -0.11 6.82
CA PRO A 48 24.15 0.06 5.42
C PRO A 48 23.01 -0.18 4.43
N GLU A 49 22.05 -1.06 4.77
CA GLU A 49 20.89 -1.34 3.87
C GLU A 49 20.03 -0.09 3.66
N LEU A 50 19.93 0.80 4.65
CA LEU A 50 19.18 2.05 4.53
C LEU A 50 19.87 3.02 3.56
N ALA A 51 21.19 3.18 3.67
CA ALA A 51 21.97 4.00 2.75
C ALA A 51 21.85 3.51 1.30
N ASP A 52 21.98 2.19 1.10
CA ASP A 52 21.82 1.57 -0.23
C ASP A 52 20.41 1.75 -0.79
N ALA A 53 19.37 1.65 0.07
CA ALA A 53 17.99 1.84 -0.32
C ALA A 53 17.72 3.29 -0.78
N ILE A 54 18.21 4.27 -0.04
CA ILE A 54 18.09 5.70 -0.39
C ILE A 54 18.83 5.98 -1.70
N ALA A 55 20.08 5.55 -1.80
CA ALA A 55 20.88 5.72 -3.02
C ALA A 55 20.24 5.05 -4.25
N PHE A 56 19.61 3.89 -4.08
CA PHE A 56 18.90 3.21 -5.16
C PHE A 56 17.67 4.03 -5.63
N ALA A 57 16.85 4.52 -4.70
CA ALA A 57 15.69 5.33 -5.02
C ALA A 57 16.09 6.63 -5.75
N HIS A 58 17.09 7.34 -5.23
CA HIS A 58 17.60 8.58 -5.80
C HIS A 58 18.18 8.41 -7.21
N ARG A 59 18.90 7.30 -7.49
CA ARG A 59 19.35 7.01 -8.85
C ARG A 59 18.20 6.89 -9.87
N SER A 60 17.01 6.58 -9.39
CA SER A 60 15.79 6.48 -10.20
C SER A 60 14.93 7.76 -10.14
N GLY A 61 15.40 8.82 -9.50
CA GLY A 61 14.67 10.08 -9.32
C GLY A 61 13.52 10.00 -8.30
N VAL A 62 13.51 8.98 -7.44
CA VAL A 62 12.44 8.73 -6.45
C VAL A 62 12.88 9.23 -5.08
N ARG A 63 12.06 10.07 -4.43
CA ARG A 63 12.32 10.60 -3.09
C ARG A 63 12.09 9.56 -2.00
N VAL A 64 12.76 9.72 -0.87
CA VAL A 64 12.67 8.79 0.26
C VAL A 64 12.25 9.50 1.55
N TYR A 65 11.13 9.07 2.12
CA TYR A 65 10.64 9.58 3.40
C TYR A 65 10.80 8.52 4.49
N TYR A 66 11.60 8.87 5.50
CA TYR A 66 11.87 7.97 6.62
C TYR A 66 10.75 8.02 7.66
N CYS A 67 10.23 6.87 8.07
CA CYS A 67 9.16 6.75 9.06
C CYS A 67 9.71 6.50 10.46
N LEU A 68 9.57 7.48 11.32
CA LEU A 68 9.80 7.40 12.76
C LEU A 68 8.51 7.80 13.50
N ASN A 69 7.44 7.06 13.24
CA ASN A 69 6.09 7.41 13.61
C ASN A 69 5.49 6.56 14.73
N ALA A 70 6.31 5.82 15.48
CA ALA A 70 5.92 5.27 16.77
C ALA A 70 5.78 6.39 17.81
N LEU A 71 5.06 6.13 18.89
CA LEU A 71 4.99 6.99 20.07
C LEU A 71 5.98 6.43 21.11
N PRO A 72 7.23 6.94 21.17
CA PRO A 72 8.28 6.38 22.01
C PRO A 72 8.03 6.70 23.49
N PHE A 73 8.44 5.80 24.39
CA PHE A 73 8.61 6.10 25.80
C PHE A 73 10.01 6.69 26.03
N ASP A 74 10.26 7.26 27.22
CA ASP A 74 11.54 7.91 27.54
C ASP A 74 12.74 7.00 27.30
N GLU A 75 12.62 5.70 27.59
CA GLU A 75 13.68 4.69 27.35
C GLU A 75 14.07 4.52 25.87
N HIS A 76 13.19 4.94 24.95
CA HIS A 76 13.44 4.87 23.50
C HIS A 76 14.10 6.13 22.94
N LEU A 77 14.06 7.26 23.68
CA LEU A 77 14.55 8.55 23.18
C LEU A 77 16.02 8.56 22.73
N PRO A 78 16.96 7.89 23.42
CA PRO A 78 18.34 7.82 22.94
C PRO A 78 18.46 7.20 21.53
N ALA A 79 17.68 6.16 21.23
CA ALA A 79 17.67 5.54 19.92
C ALA A 79 16.96 6.42 18.87
N VAL A 80 15.97 7.22 19.27
CA VAL A 80 15.35 8.25 18.40
C VAL A 80 16.38 9.31 18.02
N GLU A 81 17.12 9.85 18.98
CA GLU A 81 18.13 10.89 18.76
C GLU A 81 19.22 10.39 17.81
N GLU A 82 19.77 9.19 18.05
CA GLU A 82 20.76 8.56 17.15
C GLU A 82 20.24 8.44 15.70
N GLN A 83 18.98 8.01 15.52
CA GLN A 83 18.42 7.91 14.18
C GLN A 83 18.25 9.28 13.52
N LEU A 84 17.76 10.30 14.25
CA LEU A 84 17.57 11.64 13.73
C LEU A 84 18.89 12.28 13.28
N GLU A 85 19.96 12.13 14.05
CA GLU A 85 21.29 12.67 13.72
C GLU A 85 21.85 12.08 12.41
N ARG A 86 21.52 10.85 12.09
CA ARG A 86 21.99 10.14 10.89
C ARG A 86 21.22 10.48 9.61
N LEU A 87 19.97 10.93 9.72
CA LEU A 87 19.11 11.14 8.54
C LEU A 87 19.68 12.14 7.51
N PRO A 88 20.28 13.28 7.89
CA PRO A 88 20.89 14.20 6.94
C PRO A 88 22.04 13.59 6.14
N GLU A 89 22.91 12.81 6.80
CA GLU A 89 24.05 12.13 6.17
C GLU A 89 23.61 11.02 5.21
N LEU A 90 22.50 10.35 5.50
CA LEU A 90 21.91 9.32 4.66
C LEU A 90 21.18 9.92 3.45
N GLY A 91 20.88 11.22 3.46
CA GLY A 91 20.19 11.91 2.37
C GLY A 91 18.69 11.64 2.33
N ALA A 92 18.05 11.35 3.48
CA ALA A 92 16.59 11.23 3.53
C ALA A 92 15.93 12.58 3.16
N ASP A 93 14.96 12.56 2.23
CA ASP A 93 14.27 13.77 1.77
C ASP A 93 13.27 14.30 2.79
N GLY A 94 12.70 13.42 3.63
CA GLY A 94 11.77 13.82 4.67
C GLY A 94 11.64 12.79 5.79
N LEU A 95 11.15 13.25 6.93
CA LEU A 95 10.87 12.48 8.12
C LEU A 95 9.37 12.47 8.40
N ILE A 96 8.76 11.29 8.48
CA ILE A 96 7.36 11.12 8.88
C ILE A 96 7.30 10.81 10.37
N ALA A 97 6.79 11.75 11.18
CA ALA A 97 6.66 11.62 12.62
C ALA A 97 5.23 11.96 13.10
N ALA A 98 4.88 11.50 14.29
CA ALA A 98 3.58 11.76 14.92
C ALA A 98 3.70 12.31 16.34
N ASP A 99 4.73 11.92 17.06
CA ASP A 99 4.96 12.30 18.44
C ASP A 99 5.53 13.72 18.54
N PRO A 100 4.92 14.63 19.35
CA PRO A 100 5.40 16.01 19.49
C PRO A 100 6.83 16.11 20.01
N GLY A 101 7.28 15.18 20.86
CA GLY A 101 8.65 15.13 21.37
C GLY A 101 9.64 14.80 20.24
N VAL A 102 9.33 13.79 19.41
CA VAL A 102 10.12 13.42 18.22
C VAL A 102 10.18 14.59 17.24
N ILE A 103 9.05 15.27 16.98
CA ILE A 103 8.96 16.41 16.09
C ILE A 103 9.88 17.55 16.57
N ARG A 104 9.86 17.83 17.88
CA ARG A 104 10.74 18.84 18.48
C ARG A 104 12.22 18.46 18.40
N LEU A 105 12.55 17.18 18.63
CA LEU A 105 13.93 16.67 18.50
C LEU A 105 14.40 16.78 17.04
N ALA A 106 13.56 16.41 16.08
CA ALA A 106 13.89 16.51 14.65
C ALA A 106 14.23 17.93 14.22
N GLY A 107 13.47 18.93 14.66
CA GLY A 107 13.77 20.34 14.37
C GLY A 107 15.14 20.82 14.89
N ARG A 108 15.69 20.13 15.90
CA ARG A 108 17.03 20.45 16.46
C ARG A 108 18.15 19.62 15.84
N LEU A 109 17.91 18.32 15.61
CA LEU A 109 18.95 17.35 15.24
C LEU A 109 19.08 17.15 13.73
N CYS A 110 17.97 17.31 12.97
CA CYS A 110 17.98 17.18 11.53
C CYS A 110 17.17 18.28 10.81
N PRO A 111 17.47 19.58 11.02
CA PRO A 111 16.68 20.69 10.49
C PRO A 111 16.69 20.80 8.97
N SER A 112 17.57 20.09 8.28
CA SER A 112 17.64 20.04 6.81
C SER A 112 16.71 18.99 6.19
N VAL A 113 16.14 18.09 7.00
CA VAL A 113 15.20 17.04 6.55
C VAL A 113 13.77 17.56 6.68
N GLU A 114 12.98 17.50 5.62
CA GLU A 114 11.59 17.96 5.64
C GLU A 114 10.76 17.19 6.67
N LEU A 115 10.01 17.91 7.50
CA LEU A 115 9.17 17.30 8.53
C LEU A 115 7.75 17.08 8.02
N HIS A 116 7.35 15.82 7.92
CA HIS A 116 6.03 15.38 7.50
C HIS A 116 5.24 14.84 8.70
N LEU A 117 4.07 15.39 8.93
CA LEU A 117 3.19 14.94 10.01
C LEU A 117 2.44 13.67 9.61
N SER A 118 2.57 12.64 10.41
CA SER A 118 1.82 11.40 10.21
C SER A 118 0.31 11.59 10.47
N THR A 119 -0.52 10.82 9.78
CA THR A 119 -1.97 10.76 10.01
C THR A 119 -2.36 10.47 11.47
N GLN A 120 -1.46 9.88 12.25
CA GLN A 120 -1.67 9.58 13.68
C GLN A 120 -1.76 10.81 14.56
N ALA A 121 -1.32 11.98 14.10
CA ALA A 121 -1.52 13.24 14.79
C ALA A 121 -2.97 13.79 14.63
N HIS A 122 -3.83 13.08 13.87
CA HIS A 122 -5.26 13.38 13.70
C HIS A 122 -5.58 14.82 13.35
N SER A 123 -4.86 15.40 12.38
CA SER A 123 -5.13 16.75 11.88
C SER A 123 -6.43 16.77 11.07
N VAL A 124 -7.51 17.28 11.68
CA VAL A 124 -8.87 17.27 11.11
C VAL A 124 -9.50 18.66 10.98
N ASN A 125 -8.81 19.71 11.40
CA ASN A 125 -9.33 21.07 11.36
C ASN A 125 -8.22 22.11 11.14
N ALA A 126 -8.63 23.31 10.79
CA ALA A 126 -7.72 24.41 10.44
C ALA A 126 -6.80 24.84 11.59
N ALA A 127 -7.29 24.87 12.83
CA ALA A 127 -6.46 25.27 13.96
C ALA A 127 -5.33 24.26 14.23
N ALA A 128 -5.58 22.96 14.00
CA ALA A 128 -4.52 21.94 14.07
C ALA A 128 -3.49 22.15 12.96
N VAL A 129 -3.91 22.50 11.74
CA VAL A 129 -2.99 22.80 10.63
C VAL A 129 -2.13 24.02 10.94
N GLU A 130 -2.71 25.11 11.47
CA GLU A 130 -2.00 26.33 11.90
C GLU A 130 -0.94 25.99 12.96
N PHE A 131 -1.31 25.24 13.99
CA PHE A 131 -0.37 24.81 15.03
C PHE A 131 0.82 24.02 14.46
N TRP A 132 0.57 23.03 13.61
CA TRP A 132 1.65 22.22 13.04
C TRP A 132 2.55 23.01 12.10
N LYS A 133 1.98 23.99 11.37
CA LYS A 133 2.75 24.90 10.54
C LYS A 133 3.69 25.79 11.39
N GLU A 134 3.21 26.32 12.52
CA GLU A 134 4.03 27.10 13.47
C GLU A 134 5.18 26.27 14.07
N VAL A 135 4.96 24.97 14.27
CA VAL A 135 5.99 24.04 14.78
C VAL A 135 7.04 23.69 13.70
N GLY A 136 6.80 24.04 12.43
CA GLY A 136 7.74 23.81 11.34
C GLY A 136 7.45 22.57 10.49
N VAL A 137 6.26 21.97 10.64
CA VAL A 137 5.81 20.87 9.75
C VAL A 137 5.62 21.41 8.33
N ARG A 138 6.21 20.74 7.35
CA ARG A 138 6.10 21.10 5.93
C ARG A 138 4.94 20.41 5.23
N ARG A 139 4.66 19.14 5.58
CA ARG A 139 3.60 18.34 4.97
C ARG A 139 2.73 17.69 6.04
N ILE A 140 1.42 17.70 5.84
CA ILE A 140 0.46 17.04 6.74
C ILE A 140 -0.25 15.89 6.01
N ASN A 141 -0.11 14.68 6.53
CA ASN A 141 -0.94 13.55 6.10
C ASN A 141 -2.28 13.64 6.81
N LEU A 142 -3.31 14.03 6.08
CA LEU A 142 -4.66 14.24 6.59
C LEU A 142 -5.25 12.94 7.17
N ALA A 143 -6.07 13.10 8.20
CA ALA A 143 -6.76 11.98 8.82
C ALA A 143 -7.75 11.32 7.82
N ARG A 144 -7.81 9.99 7.84
CA ARG A 144 -8.68 9.19 6.94
C ARG A 144 -10.16 9.33 7.25
N GLU A 145 -10.48 9.92 8.38
CA GLU A 145 -11.83 10.23 8.86
C GLU A 145 -12.44 11.46 8.16
N LEU A 146 -11.61 12.25 7.45
CA LEU A 146 -12.08 13.40 6.69
C LEU A 146 -12.75 13.00 5.38
N GLY A 147 -13.92 13.58 5.12
CA GLY A 147 -14.58 13.50 3.83
C GLY A 147 -13.97 14.45 2.79
N LYS A 148 -14.31 14.25 1.52
CA LYS A 148 -13.82 15.02 0.36
C LYS A 148 -13.94 16.53 0.57
N ASP A 149 -15.10 17.01 1.03
CA ASP A 149 -15.35 18.45 1.17
C ASP A 149 -14.50 19.08 2.28
N ALA A 150 -14.33 18.39 3.41
CA ALA A 150 -13.50 18.85 4.51
C ALA A 150 -12.02 18.89 4.13
N MET A 151 -11.50 17.86 3.42
CA MET A 151 -10.15 17.86 2.88
C MET A 151 -9.94 19.00 1.88
N THR A 152 -10.90 19.20 0.96
CA THR A 152 -10.85 20.28 -0.02
C THR A 152 -10.79 21.66 0.65
N ALA A 153 -11.60 21.85 1.69
CA ALA A 153 -11.62 23.11 2.44
C ALA A 153 -10.27 23.41 3.12
N LEU A 154 -9.64 22.40 3.73
CA LEU A 154 -8.32 22.55 4.35
C LEU A 154 -7.23 22.87 3.31
N ILE A 155 -7.17 22.13 2.20
CA ILE A 155 -6.19 22.32 1.13
C ILE A 155 -6.28 23.74 0.56
N ARG A 156 -7.49 24.22 0.28
CA ARG A 156 -7.71 25.57 -0.26
C ARG A 156 -7.39 26.69 0.73
N ARG A 157 -7.60 26.45 2.03
CA ARG A 157 -7.33 27.41 3.09
C ARG A 157 -5.84 27.62 3.32
N PHE A 158 -5.01 26.61 3.08
CA PHE A 158 -3.58 26.62 3.34
C PHE A 158 -2.76 26.29 2.08
N PRO A 159 -2.72 27.17 1.07
CA PRO A 159 -2.08 26.91 -0.22
C PRO A 159 -0.56 26.78 -0.13
N ASP A 160 0.04 27.17 0.98
CA ASP A 160 1.48 27.10 1.29
C ASP A 160 1.85 25.88 2.17
N MET A 161 0.89 25.02 2.48
CA MET A 161 1.08 23.76 3.20
C MET A 161 0.91 22.59 2.25
N ASP A 162 1.83 21.63 2.31
CA ASP A 162 1.68 20.37 1.58
C ASP A 162 0.70 19.42 2.29
N PHE A 163 -0.26 18.90 1.55
CA PHE A 163 -1.20 17.92 2.06
C PHE A 163 -1.03 16.57 1.37
N GLU A 164 -0.94 15.53 2.18
CA GLU A 164 -0.88 14.13 1.77
C GLU A 164 -2.19 13.44 2.12
N VAL A 165 -2.74 12.66 1.19
CA VAL A 165 -4.03 11.98 1.35
C VAL A 165 -3.86 10.48 1.07
N PHE A 166 -4.35 9.63 1.98
CA PHE A 166 -4.44 8.20 1.69
C PHE A 166 -5.48 7.92 0.61
N VAL A 167 -5.12 7.12 -0.39
CA VAL A 167 -6.00 6.72 -1.49
C VAL A 167 -6.22 5.22 -1.59
N HIS A 168 -5.36 4.40 -0.95
CA HIS A 168 -5.48 2.93 -0.99
C HIS A 168 -4.97 2.26 0.28
N GLY A 169 -5.59 1.13 0.60
CA GLY A 169 -5.10 0.15 1.58
C GLY A 169 -5.84 0.14 2.90
N ALA A 170 -5.26 -0.54 3.87
CA ALA A 170 -5.93 -0.93 5.10
C ALA A 170 -6.41 0.25 5.95
N MET A 171 -7.71 0.26 6.27
CA MET A 171 -8.29 1.15 7.28
C MET A 171 -8.10 0.57 8.69
N CYS A 172 -8.03 1.42 9.73
CA CYS A 172 -8.11 1.01 11.12
C CYS A 172 -9.56 1.04 11.60
N LEU A 173 -9.88 0.17 12.59
CA LEU A 173 -11.16 0.20 13.28
C LEU A 173 -11.32 1.45 14.17
N SER A 174 -10.21 1.88 14.77
CA SER A 174 -10.13 3.08 15.61
C SER A 174 -9.40 4.19 14.88
N LEU A 175 -9.38 5.38 15.46
CA LEU A 175 -8.49 6.45 15.03
C LEU A 175 -7.06 5.91 14.83
N SER A 176 -6.43 6.24 13.72
CA SER A 176 -5.16 5.65 13.28
C SER A 176 -4.07 5.69 14.37
N GLY A 177 -3.57 4.52 14.77
CA GLY A 177 -2.52 4.38 15.79
C GLY A 177 -2.98 4.43 17.24
N HIS A 178 -4.25 4.73 17.54
CA HIS A 178 -4.80 4.86 18.91
C HIS A 178 -5.70 3.68 19.30
N CYS A 179 -5.34 2.46 18.91
CA CYS A 179 -6.08 1.25 19.23
C CYS A 179 -5.43 0.49 20.38
N LEU A 180 -6.20 0.19 21.42
CA LEU A 180 -5.74 -0.59 22.58
C LEU A 180 -6.03 -2.09 22.46
N ILE A 181 -6.83 -2.55 21.49
CA ILE A 181 -7.27 -3.95 21.40
C ILE A 181 -6.08 -4.91 21.33
N SER A 182 -5.06 -4.61 20.52
CA SER A 182 -3.87 -5.46 20.42
C SER A 182 -3.03 -5.50 21.70
N ALA A 183 -2.95 -4.39 22.42
CA ALA A 183 -2.28 -4.34 23.71
C ALA A 183 -3.06 -5.17 24.75
N TRP A 184 -4.38 -5.01 24.78
CA TRP A 184 -5.25 -5.70 25.73
C TRP A 184 -5.29 -7.21 25.52
N VAL A 185 -5.50 -7.65 24.26
CA VAL A 185 -5.66 -9.08 23.93
C VAL A 185 -4.34 -9.84 23.92
N ASN A 186 -3.26 -9.22 23.41
CA ASN A 186 -2.01 -9.89 23.10
C ASN A 186 -0.76 -9.28 23.78
N ASN A 187 -0.95 -8.29 24.66
CA ASN A 187 0.13 -7.49 25.27
C ASN A 187 1.11 -6.91 24.21
N ARG A 188 0.55 -6.46 23.07
CA ARG A 188 1.32 -5.91 21.94
C ARG A 188 0.78 -4.54 21.54
N PRO A 189 1.38 -3.46 22.03
CA PRO A 189 0.89 -2.11 21.86
C PRO A 189 1.00 -1.62 20.41
N ALA A 190 -0.11 -1.13 19.86
CA ALA A 190 -0.19 -0.64 18.50
C ALA A 190 0.63 0.65 18.27
N ASN A 191 0.74 1.49 19.29
CA ASN A 191 1.53 2.73 19.28
C ASN A 191 3.04 2.50 19.13
N LEU A 192 3.53 1.31 19.48
CA LEU A 192 4.92 0.88 19.25
C LEU A 192 5.10 0.03 17.99
N GLY A 193 4.10 -0.03 17.13
CA GLY A 193 4.15 -0.81 15.88
C GLY A 193 3.94 -2.32 16.05
N LEU A 194 3.65 -2.78 17.27
CA LEU A 194 3.52 -4.20 17.59
C LEU A 194 2.11 -4.76 17.36
N CYS A 195 1.22 -4.02 16.72
CA CYS A 195 -0.17 -4.43 16.48
C CYS A 195 -0.25 -5.80 15.79
N THR A 196 -0.95 -6.75 16.44
CA THR A 196 -1.23 -8.09 15.89
C THR A 196 -2.48 -8.12 15.02
N GLN A 197 -3.17 -7.01 14.91
CA GLN A 197 -4.42 -6.86 14.14
C GLN A 197 -5.56 -7.79 14.63
N PRO A 198 -5.88 -7.84 15.94
CA PRO A 198 -6.92 -8.74 16.41
C PRO A 198 -8.32 -8.42 15.83
N CYS A 199 -8.58 -7.17 15.44
CA CYS A 199 -9.80 -6.80 14.73
C CYS A 199 -9.97 -7.50 13.35
N ARG A 200 -9.00 -8.32 12.94
CA ARG A 200 -8.94 -9.03 11.65
C ARG A 200 -8.76 -10.54 11.82
N PHE A 201 -8.81 -11.05 13.05
CA PHE A 201 -8.75 -12.48 13.30
C PHE A 201 -10.09 -13.12 12.94
N ASP A 202 -10.02 -14.36 12.47
CA ASP A 202 -11.18 -15.21 12.33
C ASP A 202 -11.62 -15.68 13.71
N TYR A 203 -12.81 -15.28 14.13
CA TYR A 203 -13.40 -15.71 15.40
C TYR A 203 -14.48 -16.76 15.13
N ARG A 204 -14.28 -17.98 15.62
CA ARG A 204 -15.27 -19.07 15.51
C ARG A 204 -16.09 -19.19 16.81
N GLY A 205 -17.39 -19.36 16.68
CA GLY A 205 -18.25 -19.88 17.75
C GLY A 205 -18.65 -18.88 18.85
N ILE A 206 -18.61 -17.57 18.61
CA ILE A 206 -19.14 -16.58 19.56
C ILE A 206 -20.38 -15.92 18.97
N ARG A 207 -21.54 -16.20 19.57
CA ARG A 207 -22.72 -15.35 19.43
C ARG A 207 -22.61 -14.25 20.48
N LEU A 208 -22.02 -13.12 20.14
CA LEU A 208 -21.99 -11.93 21.00
C LEU A 208 -23.26 -11.13 20.73
N THR A 209 -24.23 -11.22 21.63
CA THR A 209 -25.34 -10.26 21.68
C THR A 209 -24.92 -9.15 22.65
N VAL A 210 -24.53 -7.99 22.12
CA VAL A 210 -24.30 -6.80 22.94
C VAL A 210 -25.57 -5.98 22.92
N GLU A 211 -26.31 -6.01 24.00
CA GLU A 211 -27.48 -5.15 24.24
C GLU A 211 -27.04 -4.01 25.13
N GLU A 212 -27.13 -2.76 24.67
CA GLU A 212 -26.95 -1.62 25.54
C GLU A 212 -28.18 -1.44 26.42
N ALA A 213 -28.01 -1.57 27.73
CA ALA A 213 -29.12 -1.53 28.68
C ALA A 213 -29.91 -0.20 28.70
N VAL A 214 -29.32 0.88 28.19
CA VAL A 214 -29.88 2.24 28.22
C VAL A 214 -30.44 2.69 26.88
N ARG A 215 -29.93 2.22 25.76
CA ARG A 215 -30.36 2.58 24.41
C ARG A 215 -30.73 1.34 23.60
N ARG A 216 -31.97 0.95 23.70
CA ARG A 216 -32.49 -0.22 22.94
C ARG A 216 -32.57 -0.02 21.43
N ASP A 217 -32.43 1.22 20.94
CA ASP A 217 -32.49 1.63 19.53
C ASP A 217 -31.12 2.07 18.99
N GLY A 218 -30.02 1.76 19.68
CA GLY A 218 -28.67 2.10 19.27
C GLY A 218 -28.20 1.22 18.09
N PRO A 219 -27.17 1.67 17.34
CA PRO A 219 -26.62 0.87 16.26
C PRO A 219 -26.03 -0.43 16.83
N PHE A 220 -26.57 -1.55 16.41
CA PHE A 220 -26.04 -2.86 16.72
C PHE A 220 -24.66 -3.00 16.04
N LEU A 221 -23.69 -3.59 16.74
CA LEU A 221 -22.47 -4.07 16.11
C LEU A 221 -22.84 -5.29 15.26
N ASP A 222 -22.88 -5.12 13.95
CA ASP A 222 -23.12 -6.21 13.03
C ASP A 222 -21.94 -7.19 13.10
N VAL A 223 -22.21 -8.34 13.67
CA VAL A 223 -21.36 -9.52 13.54
C VAL A 223 -21.80 -10.22 12.26
N THR A 224 -21.04 -10.07 11.18
CA THR A 224 -21.28 -10.82 9.97
C THR A 224 -20.83 -12.26 10.21
N GLN A 225 -21.77 -13.18 10.23
CA GLN A 225 -21.50 -14.61 10.29
C GLN A 225 -21.61 -15.17 8.86
N GLU A 226 -20.47 -15.58 8.31
CA GLU A 226 -20.40 -16.37 7.07
C GLU A 226 -20.34 -17.87 7.44
N GLU A 227 -20.53 -18.77 6.48
CA GLU A 227 -20.54 -20.22 6.75
C GLU A 227 -19.26 -20.72 7.42
N ASP A 228 -18.10 -20.14 7.08
CA ASP A 228 -16.79 -20.57 7.55
C ASP A 228 -16.12 -19.65 8.58
N PHE A 229 -16.59 -18.41 8.77
CA PHE A 229 -15.98 -17.44 9.70
C PHE A 229 -16.97 -16.38 10.19
N SER A 230 -16.66 -15.79 11.34
CA SER A 230 -17.35 -14.60 11.84
C SER A 230 -16.39 -13.42 11.88
N ALA A 231 -16.68 -12.37 11.13
CA ALA A 231 -15.90 -11.14 11.15
C ALA A 231 -16.49 -10.18 12.18
N VAL A 232 -15.77 -9.97 13.28
CA VAL A 232 -16.09 -8.96 14.30
C VAL A 232 -15.18 -7.78 14.03
N TRP A 233 -15.74 -6.65 13.57
CA TRP A 233 -14.99 -5.39 13.36
C TRP A 233 -13.90 -5.40 12.27
N ALA A 234 -14.02 -6.22 11.23
CA ALA A 234 -13.08 -6.20 10.13
C ALA A 234 -13.26 -4.93 9.28
N PRO A 235 -12.36 -3.93 9.36
CA PRO A 235 -12.46 -2.76 8.49
C PRO A 235 -12.15 -3.15 7.05
N MET A 236 -12.93 -2.61 6.11
CA MET A 236 -12.67 -2.71 4.68
C MET A 236 -11.37 -1.97 4.31
N ASP A 237 -10.78 -2.29 3.18
CA ASP A 237 -9.64 -1.55 2.66
C ASP A 237 -10.12 -0.34 1.83
N LEU A 238 -9.46 0.81 2.00
CA LEU A 238 -9.73 2.02 1.22
C LEU A 238 -9.34 1.80 -0.24
N CYS A 239 -10.18 2.25 -1.16
CA CYS A 239 -9.89 2.28 -2.59
C CYS A 239 -10.55 3.50 -3.21
N LEU A 240 -9.75 4.50 -3.59
CA LEU A 240 -10.23 5.75 -4.19
C LEU A 240 -9.86 5.90 -5.68
N VAL A 241 -9.41 4.83 -6.34
CA VAL A 241 -8.96 4.89 -7.74
C VAL A 241 -10.03 5.44 -8.68
N ARG A 242 -11.31 5.14 -8.41
CA ARG A 242 -12.46 5.61 -9.17
C ARG A 242 -12.64 7.13 -9.14
N TRP A 243 -12.18 7.78 -8.08
CA TRP A 243 -12.30 9.23 -7.86
C TRP A 243 -11.01 9.99 -8.14
N MET A 244 -10.08 9.44 -8.92
CA MET A 244 -8.76 10.04 -9.14
C MET A 244 -8.86 11.46 -9.74
N ARG A 245 -9.77 11.69 -10.69
CA ARG A 245 -9.99 13.03 -11.26
C ARG A 245 -10.46 14.04 -10.20
N ASP A 246 -11.35 13.63 -9.30
CA ASP A 246 -11.82 14.48 -8.22
C ASP A 246 -10.70 14.81 -7.24
N ILE A 247 -9.88 13.82 -6.91
CA ILE A 247 -8.73 13.98 -6.01
C ILE A 247 -7.69 14.93 -6.61
N VAL A 248 -7.38 14.79 -7.89
CA VAL A 248 -6.47 15.73 -8.58
C VAL A 248 -7.02 17.16 -8.56
N ARG A 249 -8.33 17.34 -8.79
CA ARG A 249 -8.99 18.66 -8.72
C ARG A 249 -9.05 19.24 -7.30
N MET A 250 -9.05 18.39 -6.28
CA MET A 250 -8.96 18.78 -4.87
C MET A 250 -7.62 19.44 -4.56
N GLY A 251 -6.53 19.00 -5.22
CA GLY A 251 -5.20 19.63 -5.19
C GLY A 251 -4.29 19.20 -4.03
N PRO A 252 -4.31 17.95 -3.53
CA PRO A 252 -3.30 17.50 -2.57
C PRO A 252 -1.92 17.47 -3.21
N SER A 253 -0.87 17.65 -2.40
CA SER A 253 0.52 17.58 -2.88
C SER A 253 0.98 16.12 -3.09
N ALA A 254 0.40 15.16 -2.35
CA ALA A 254 0.76 13.75 -2.44
C ALA A 254 -0.41 12.79 -2.22
N LEU A 255 -0.36 11.65 -2.90
CA LEU A 255 -1.29 10.52 -2.77
C LEU A 255 -0.54 9.33 -2.15
N LYS A 256 -1.02 8.83 -1.02
CA LYS A 256 -0.35 7.77 -0.27
C LYS A 256 -1.03 6.43 -0.42
N LEU A 257 -0.23 5.43 -0.76
CA LEU A 257 -0.62 4.02 -0.77
C LEU A 257 -0.21 3.36 0.55
N GLU A 258 -1.12 2.64 1.23
CA GLU A 258 -0.80 1.86 2.42
C GLU A 258 -0.43 0.43 2.04
N GLY A 259 0.63 -0.12 2.66
CA GLY A 259 1.01 -1.50 2.35
C GLY A 259 2.44 -1.90 2.72
N ARG A 260 3.12 -1.28 3.67
CA ARG A 260 4.51 -1.66 4.05
C ARG A 260 4.69 -3.13 4.43
N THR A 261 3.66 -3.78 4.96
CA THR A 261 3.69 -5.20 5.33
C THR A 261 3.26 -6.13 4.20
N LYS A 262 2.93 -5.60 3.04
CA LYS A 262 2.47 -6.37 1.88
C LYS A 262 3.64 -6.86 1.02
N SER A 263 3.37 -7.82 0.11
CA SER A 263 4.36 -8.35 -0.82
C SER A 263 4.80 -7.33 -1.88
N GLY A 264 5.94 -7.58 -2.55
CA GLY A 264 6.37 -6.79 -3.69
C GLY A 264 5.36 -6.81 -4.84
N GLY A 265 4.72 -7.95 -5.10
CA GLY A 265 3.67 -8.08 -6.11
C GLY A 265 2.43 -7.23 -5.81
N TYR A 266 2.05 -7.06 -4.52
CA TYR A 266 1.01 -6.11 -4.13
C TYR A 266 1.45 -4.67 -4.43
N VAL A 267 2.66 -4.29 -4.02
CA VAL A 267 3.16 -2.93 -4.24
C VAL A 267 3.24 -2.62 -5.74
N ALA A 268 3.69 -3.58 -6.55
CA ALA A 268 3.74 -3.46 -8.01
C ALA A 268 2.37 -3.15 -8.60
N GLN A 269 1.37 -4.00 -8.33
CA GLN A 269 0.04 -3.87 -8.90
C GLN A 269 -0.69 -2.60 -8.44
N VAL A 270 -0.62 -2.28 -7.14
CA VAL A 270 -1.27 -1.09 -6.59
C VAL A 270 -0.60 0.19 -7.11
N THR A 271 0.73 0.24 -7.13
CA THR A 271 1.47 1.42 -7.64
C THR A 271 1.18 1.64 -9.12
N ASP A 272 1.20 0.57 -9.94
CA ASP A 272 0.90 0.63 -11.37
C ASP A 272 -0.52 1.15 -11.64
N ALA A 273 -1.51 0.60 -10.96
CA ALA A 273 -2.90 1.02 -11.11
C ALA A 273 -3.09 2.51 -10.76
N TYR A 274 -2.55 2.95 -9.61
CA TYR A 274 -2.69 4.35 -9.19
C TYR A 274 -1.84 5.32 -10.03
N ARG A 275 -0.64 4.93 -10.47
CA ARG A 275 0.16 5.72 -11.42
C ARG A 275 -0.57 5.90 -12.74
N THR A 276 -1.10 4.83 -13.29
CA THR A 276 -1.83 4.88 -14.56
C THR A 276 -3.10 5.71 -14.43
N ALA A 277 -3.88 5.50 -13.36
CA ALA A 277 -5.08 6.30 -13.09
C ALA A 277 -4.77 7.79 -12.90
N LEU A 278 -3.65 8.13 -12.22
CA LEU A 278 -3.21 9.50 -12.01
C LEU A 278 -2.81 10.18 -13.32
N ASN A 279 -2.08 9.47 -14.19
CA ASN A 279 -1.69 9.98 -15.51
C ASN A 279 -2.94 10.25 -16.39
N LEU A 280 -3.91 9.34 -16.39
CA LEU A 280 -5.16 9.50 -17.12
C LEU A 280 -6.08 10.59 -16.54
N ALA A 281 -6.01 10.84 -15.22
CA ALA A 281 -6.80 11.89 -14.60
C ALA A 281 -6.44 13.31 -15.10
N SER A 282 -5.23 13.49 -15.63
CA SER A 282 -4.75 14.75 -16.22
C SER A 282 -4.90 14.81 -17.75
N SER A 283 -5.32 13.72 -18.38
CA SER A 283 -5.54 13.64 -19.83
C SER A 283 -7.02 13.61 -20.16
N GLU A 284 -7.37 14.00 -21.40
CA GLU A 284 -8.73 13.85 -21.92
C GLU A 284 -9.01 12.43 -22.45
N GLN A 285 -8.00 11.57 -22.49
CA GLN A 285 -8.09 10.19 -22.98
C GLN A 285 -8.62 9.26 -21.89
N GLU A 286 -9.61 8.48 -22.22
CA GLU A 286 -10.17 7.40 -21.39
C GLU A 286 -9.86 6.05 -22.06
N GLU A 287 -8.60 5.60 -21.94
CA GLU A 287 -8.22 4.29 -22.48
C GLU A 287 -8.56 3.12 -21.53
N ILE A 288 -8.68 3.41 -20.22
CA ILE A 288 -8.96 2.40 -19.19
C ILE A 288 -10.10 2.88 -18.32
N SER A 289 -11.13 2.06 -18.16
CA SER A 289 -12.30 2.40 -17.35
C SER A 289 -12.00 2.36 -15.84
N ALA A 290 -12.79 3.08 -15.05
CA ALA A 290 -12.68 3.01 -13.59
C ALA A 290 -12.95 1.59 -13.05
N ASP A 291 -13.77 0.79 -13.74
CA ASP A 291 -14.07 -0.59 -13.36
C ASP A 291 -12.89 -1.51 -13.64
N ASP A 292 -12.09 -1.28 -14.67
CA ASP A 292 -10.88 -2.04 -14.95
C ASP A 292 -9.83 -1.82 -13.85
N PHE A 293 -9.65 -0.58 -13.38
CA PHE A 293 -8.75 -0.30 -12.25
C PHE A 293 -9.22 -0.99 -10.96
N VAL A 294 -10.52 -0.95 -10.67
CA VAL A 294 -11.08 -1.61 -9.49
C VAL A 294 -10.92 -3.13 -9.61
N THR A 295 -11.15 -3.70 -10.79
CA THR A 295 -10.96 -5.14 -11.07
C THR A 295 -9.50 -5.54 -10.86
N GLU A 296 -8.55 -4.77 -11.38
CA GLU A 296 -7.12 -5.03 -11.15
C GLU A 296 -6.78 -5.03 -9.66
N LEU A 297 -7.31 -4.07 -8.90
CA LEU A 297 -7.03 -3.97 -7.47
C LEU A 297 -7.66 -5.11 -6.65
N PHE A 298 -8.74 -5.74 -7.12
CA PHE A 298 -9.28 -6.94 -6.48
C PHE A 298 -8.32 -8.12 -6.50
N HIS A 299 -7.40 -8.23 -7.46
CA HIS A 299 -6.37 -9.29 -7.44
C HIS A 299 -5.42 -9.17 -6.24
N THR A 300 -5.33 -8.00 -5.63
CA THR A 300 -4.48 -7.74 -4.45
C THR A 300 -5.28 -7.70 -3.15
N ALA A 301 -6.61 -7.60 -3.23
CA ALA A 301 -7.48 -7.37 -2.10
C ALA A 301 -7.69 -8.66 -1.29
N SER A 302 -7.44 -8.59 0.00
CA SER A 302 -7.78 -9.65 0.96
C SER A 302 -9.07 -9.34 1.73
N ARG A 303 -9.76 -8.23 1.40
CA ARG A 303 -10.98 -7.71 2.03
C ARG A 303 -11.78 -6.89 1.04
N PRO A 304 -13.07 -6.62 1.34
CA PRO A 304 -13.85 -5.70 0.54
C PRO A 304 -13.18 -4.34 0.43
N LEU A 305 -13.27 -3.74 -0.74
CA LEU A 305 -12.77 -2.39 -1.03
C LEU A 305 -13.91 -1.38 -0.84
N CYS A 306 -13.60 -0.19 -0.30
CA CYS A 306 -14.61 0.84 -0.11
C CYS A 306 -14.04 2.27 -0.24
N SER A 307 -14.95 3.26 -0.36
CA SER A 307 -14.60 4.67 -0.38
C SER A 307 -14.19 5.25 1.00
N GLY A 308 -14.21 4.46 2.07
CA GLY A 308 -13.96 4.98 3.41
C GLY A 308 -14.94 6.09 3.79
N PHE A 309 -14.40 7.21 4.28
CA PHE A 309 -15.13 8.43 4.61
C PHE A 309 -15.08 9.49 3.49
N PHE A 310 -14.45 9.19 2.36
CA PHE A 310 -14.27 10.14 1.26
C PHE A 310 -15.62 10.66 0.71
N LEU A 311 -16.62 9.79 0.64
CA LEU A 311 -17.99 10.13 0.26
C LEU A 311 -18.90 10.23 1.50
N PRO A 312 -19.97 11.05 1.47
CA PRO A 312 -20.97 11.09 2.52
C PRO A 312 -21.59 9.72 2.82
N GLU A 313 -21.90 8.96 1.75
CA GLU A 313 -22.33 7.57 1.86
C GLU A 313 -21.19 6.64 1.43
N ARG A 314 -20.84 5.69 2.30
CA ARG A 314 -19.79 4.72 2.00
C ARG A 314 -20.21 3.85 0.82
N ARG A 315 -19.41 3.90 -0.24
CA ARG A 315 -19.54 2.97 -1.37
C ARG A 315 -18.63 1.77 -1.15
N VAL A 316 -19.22 0.57 -1.23
CA VAL A 316 -18.48 -0.70 -1.23
C VAL A 316 -18.33 -1.16 -2.67
N GLU A 317 -17.11 -1.43 -3.08
CA GLU A 317 -16.81 -1.99 -4.39
C GLU A 317 -17.04 -3.50 -4.37
N ARG A 318 -17.53 -4.04 -5.47
CA ARG A 318 -17.76 -5.48 -5.65
C ARG A 318 -16.96 -5.96 -6.84
N PRO A 319 -16.33 -7.14 -6.75
CA PRO A 319 -15.69 -7.72 -7.92
C PRO A 319 -16.75 -8.07 -8.98
N PRO A 320 -16.36 -8.20 -10.25
CA PRO A 320 -17.22 -8.72 -11.30
C PRO A 320 -17.81 -10.09 -10.92
N ARG A 321 -18.96 -10.46 -11.51
CA ARG A 321 -19.49 -11.82 -11.35
C ARG A 321 -18.46 -12.83 -11.82
N ASN A 322 -18.31 -13.92 -11.06
CA ASN A 322 -17.34 -14.99 -11.32
C ASN A 322 -15.87 -14.55 -11.24
N PHE A 323 -15.58 -13.43 -10.55
CA PHE A 323 -14.21 -12.98 -10.32
C PHE A 323 -13.44 -13.98 -9.46
N THR A 324 -12.27 -14.37 -9.93
CA THR A 324 -11.30 -15.16 -9.16
C THR A 324 -10.00 -14.35 -9.05
N ALA A 325 -9.48 -14.21 -7.84
CA ALA A 325 -8.22 -13.53 -7.64
C ALA A 325 -7.06 -14.33 -8.26
N HIS A 326 -6.22 -13.64 -9.01
CA HIS A 326 -5.08 -14.24 -9.70
C HIS A 326 -3.82 -14.11 -8.84
N PRO A 327 -3.21 -15.22 -8.40
CA PRO A 327 -2.00 -15.15 -7.60
C PRO A 327 -0.78 -14.77 -8.46
N VAL A 328 0.11 -13.95 -7.91
CA VAL A 328 1.44 -13.74 -8.47
C VAL A 328 2.22 -15.05 -8.33
N VAL A 329 2.68 -15.59 -9.46
CA VAL A 329 3.39 -16.87 -9.50
C VAL A 329 4.89 -16.72 -9.52
N ALA A 330 5.42 -15.64 -10.10
CA ALA A 330 6.85 -15.44 -10.16
C ALA A 330 7.25 -13.96 -10.11
N ARG A 331 8.48 -13.73 -9.63
CA ARG A 331 9.23 -12.49 -9.79
C ARG A 331 10.38 -12.73 -10.74
N VAL A 332 10.57 -11.85 -11.69
CA VAL A 332 11.67 -11.84 -12.64
C VAL A 332 12.95 -11.37 -11.94
N LEU A 333 14.03 -12.10 -12.04
CA LEU A 333 15.31 -11.80 -11.39
C LEU A 333 16.33 -11.21 -12.35
N ALA A 334 16.52 -11.84 -13.51
CA ALA A 334 17.52 -11.46 -14.50
C ALA A 334 17.26 -12.15 -15.85
N PRO A 335 17.81 -11.64 -16.97
CA PRO A 335 17.87 -12.38 -18.22
C PRO A 335 18.66 -13.70 -18.07
N ALA A 336 18.28 -14.72 -18.83
CA ALA A 336 18.94 -16.03 -18.88
C ALA A 336 19.05 -16.51 -20.34
N GLY A 337 20.22 -16.37 -20.96
CA GLY A 337 20.38 -16.66 -22.37
C GLY A 337 19.68 -15.67 -23.29
N ASN A 338 19.25 -16.11 -24.47
CA ASN A 338 18.67 -15.25 -25.50
C ASN A 338 17.14 -15.05 -25.34
N ASP A 339 16.45 -16.02 -24.78
CA ASP A 339 14.97 -16.10 -24.68
C ASP A 339 14.46 -16.50 -23.30
N GLY A 340 15.37 -16.55 -22.32
CA GLY A 340 15.05 -16.98 -20.96
C GLY A 340 15.10 -15.85 -19.95
N TRP A 341 14.31 -16.02 -18.88
CA TRP A 341 14.31 -15.16 -17.72
C TRP A 341 14.45 -15.97 -16.45
N ARG A 342 15.48 -15.73 -15.66
CA ARG A 342 15.57 -16.25 -14.29
C ARG A 342 14.44 -15.67 -13.47
N ILE A 343 13.75 -16.55 -12.77
CA ILE A 343 12.60 -16.19 -11.95
C ILE A 343 12.70 -16.84 -10.57
N GLN A 344 12.00 -16.26 -9.62
CA GLN A 344 11.71 -16.88 -8.33
C GLN A 344 10.22 -17.13 -8.23
N ALA A 345 9.82 -18.36 -8.07
CA ALA A 345 8.41 -18.72 -7.88
C ALA A 345 7.88 -18.21 -6.54
N ARG A 346 6.69 -17.60 -6.57
CA ARG A 346 5.98 -17.03 -5.41
C ARG A 346 4.77 -17.86 -5.00
N SER A 347 4.16 -18.50 -5.97
CA SER A 347 3.05 -19.44 -5.82
C SER A 347 3.31 -20.64 -6.71
N PRO A 348 2.61 -21.77 -6.54
CA PRO A 348 2.72 -22.89 -7.46
C PRO A 348 2.40 -22.44 -8.89
N TRP A 349 3.29 -22.71 -9.84
CA TRP A 349 3.12 -22.37 -11.25
C TRP A 349 3.29 -23.64 -12.12
N ASN A 350 2.23 -24.02 -12.83
CA ASN A 350 2.24 -25.14 -13.76
C ASN A 350 2.43 -24.61 -15.20
N ALA A 351 3.21 -25.32 -16.00
CA ALA A 351 3.52 -24.94 -17.38
C ALA A 351 2.29 -25.00 -18.32
N ASP A 352 1.25 -25.70 -17.94
CA ASP A 352 -0.03 -25.81 -18.66
C ASP A 352 -1.05 -24.73 -18.32
N SER A 353 -0.68 -23.76 -17.47
CA SER A 353 -1.58 -22.68 -17.04
C SER A 353 -1.38 -21.43 -17.89
N ASP A 354 -2.47 -20.73 -18.22
CA ASP A 354 -2.38 -19.38 -18.73
C ASP A 354 -1.84 -18.43 -17.65
N ALA A 355 -0.97 -17.51 -18.05
CA ALA A 355 -0.40 -16.49 -17.18
C ALA A 355 -0.43 -15.13 -17.88
N GLU A 356 -0.06 -14.08 -17.16
CA GLU A 356 0.07 -12.73 -17.72
C GLU A 356 1.27 -12.00 -17.10
N LEU A 357 1.90 -11.16 -17.90
CA LEU A 357 2.99 -10.30 -17.44
C LEU A 357 2.40 -9.05 -16.81
N LEU A 358 2.89 -8.66 -15.64
CA LEU A 358 2.56 -7.39 -15.03
C LEU A 358 3.55 -6.32 -15.50
N LEU A 359 3.25 -5.67 -16.62
CA LEU A 359 4.08 -4.59 -17.15
C LEU A 359 3.52 -3.22 -16.70
N PRO A 360 4.37 -2.21 -16.48
CA PRO A 360 3.93 -0.85 -16.13
C PRO A 360 2.93 -0.26 -17.14
N GLY A 361 2.01 0.58 -16.66
CA GLY A 361 0.95 1.18 -17.47
C GLY A 361 -0.27 0.30 -17.65
N MET A 362 -0.53 -0.59 -16.69
CA MET A 362 -1.65 -1.55 -16.71
C MET A 362 -1.62 -2.50 -17.91
N LYS A 363 -0.46 -2.70 -18.53
CA LYS A 363 -0.29 -3.65 -19.62
C LYS A 363 -0.20 -5.07 -19.08
N ARG A 364 -1.07 -5.95 -19.58
CA ARG A 364 -1.20 -7.34 -19.10
C ARG A 364 -1.14 -8.33 -20.27
N PRO A 365 0.02 -8.44 -20.98
CA PRO A 365 0.19 -9.42 -22.06
C PRO A 365 -0.04 -10.83 -21.52
N VAL A 366 -0.88 -11.58 -22.24
CA VAL A 366 -1.23 -12.95 -21.86
C VAL A 366 -0.21 -13.93 -22.41
N LEU A 367 0.30 -14.79 -21.54
CA LEU A 367 1.10 -15.96 -21.86
C LEU A 367 0.17 -17.19 -21.88
N ARG A 368 -0.12 -17.71 -23.07
CA ARG A 368 -0.94 -18.91 -23.20
C ARG A 368 -0.17 -20.16 -22.79
N ALA A 369 -0.85 -21.11 -22.20
CA ALA A 369 -0.30 -22.44 -21.99
C ALA A 369 0.33 -22.99 -23.28
N GLY A 370 1.58 -23.49 -23.18
CA GLY A 370 2.35 -23.96 -24.34
C GLY A 370 3.10 -22.87 -25.12
N SER A 371 2.88 -21.57 -24.87
CA SER A 371 3.68 -20.49 -25.47
C SER A 371 4.95 -20.17 -24.68
N TYR A 372 5.17 -20.81 -23.55
CA TYR A 372 6.35 -20.69 -22.70
C TYR A 372 6.77 -22.06 -22.14
N ALA A 373 7.99 -22.15 -21.65
CA ALA A 373 8.51 -23.35 -21.01
C ALA A 373 9.17 -22.99 -19.66
N LEU A 374 9.10 -23.92 -18.71
CA LEU A 374 9.72 -23.77 -17.40
C LEU A 374 10.92 -24.71 -17.28
N GLU A 375 12.01 -24.21 -16.71
CA GLU A 375 13.16 -25.00 -16.28
C GLU A 375 13.37 -24.84 -14.77
N ASN A 376 13.80 -25.89 -14.11
CA ASN A 376 14.20 -25.85 -12.71
C ASN A 376 15.62 -25.27 -12.56
N HIS A 377 16.10 -25.12 -11.32
CA HIS A 377 17.42 -24.59 -10.99
C HIS A 377 18.60 -25.45 -11.53
N ARG A 378 18.33 -26.67 -12.05
CA ARG A 378 19.33 -27.57 -12.67
C ARG A 378 19.37 -27.45 -14.19
N GLY A 379 18.55 -26.59 -14.78
CA GLY A 379 18.43 -26.47 -16.24
C GLY A 379 17.61 -27.60 -16.88
N GLU A 380 16.79 -28.31 -16.09
CA GLU A 380 15.94 -29.37 -16.59
C GLU A 380 14.52 -28.83 -16.82
N LYS A 381 13.93 -29.17 -17.97
CA LYS A 381 12.53 -28.84 -18.25
C LYS A 381 11.63 -29.42 -17.16
N THR A 382 10.70 -28.60 -16.68
CA THR A 382 9.76 -28.99 -15.62
C THR A 382 8.35 -28.51 -15.94
N ASP A 383 7.37 -29.31 -15.52
CA ASP A 383 5.96 -28.94 -15.65
C ASP A 383 5.46 -28.05 -14.50
N ARG A 384 6.29 -27.88 -13.43
CA ARG A 384 5.89 -27.12 -12.25
C ARG A 384 7.07 -26.52 -11.50
N LEU A 385 6.88 -25.27 -11.04
CA LEU A 385 7.70 -24.61 -10.02
C LEU A 385 6.90 -24.40 -8.75
N ASN A 386 7.50 -24.73 -7.60
CA ASN A 386 6.89 -24.53 -6.28
C ASN A 386 7.39 -23.21 -5.64
N PRO A 387 6.65 -22.64 -4.68
CA PRO A 387 7.02 -21.38 -4.02
C PRO A 387 8.45 -21.43 -3.44
N GLY A 388 9.21 -20.36 -3.65
CA GLY A 388 10.59 -20.21 -3.21
C GLY A 388 11.63 -20.83 -4.14
N MET A 389 11.25 -21.66 -5.11
CA MET A 389 12.18 -22.21 -6.11
C MET A 389 12.62 -21.12 -7.08
N GLU A 390 13.90 -21.16 -7.47
CA GLU A 390 14.39 -20.46 -8.65
C GLU A 390 14.34 -21.37 -9.86
N GLY A 391 14.14 -20.77 -11.02
CA GLY A 391 14.11 -21.45 -12.30
C GLY A 391 14.26 -20.46 -13.44
N VAL A 392 14.05 -20.94 -14.66
CA VAL A 392 14.02 -20.13 -15.87
C VAL A 392 12.67 -20.31 -16.55
N VAL A 393 12.08 -19.20 -16.99
CA VAL A 393 10.96 -19.21 -17.92
C VAL A 393 11.47 -18.76 -19.29
N HIS A 394 11.23 -19.58 -20.31
CA HIS A 394 11.54 -19.27 -21.72
C HIS A 394 10.28 -18.69 -22.36
N LEU A 395 10.36 -17.43 -22.77
CA LEU A 395 9.26 -16.72 -23.41
C LEU A 395 9.78 -15.50 -24.19
N ASP A 396 9.10 -15.15 -25.28
CA ASP A 396 9.37 -13.93 -26.02
C ASP A 396 8.62 -12.74 -25.34
N ALA A 397 9.38 -11.92 -24.62
CA ALA A 397 8.85 -10.76 -23.91
C ALA A 397 9.90 -9.64 -23.82
N PRO A 398 10.05 -8.84 -24.89
CA PRO A 398 11.08 -7.81 -24.96
C PRO A 398 10.93 -6.67 -23.94
N ASP A 399 9.72 -6.46 -23.44
CA ASP A 399 9.41 -5.44 -22.42
C ASP A 399 9.61 -5.93 -20.98
N LEU A 400 9.87 -7.22 -20.79
CA LEU A 400 10.08 -7.78 -19.46
C LEU A 400 11.43 -7.31 -18.89
N ARG A 401 11.47 -7.04 -17.59
CA ARG A 401 12.68 -6.57 -16.91
C ARG A 401 12.81 -7.19 -15.52
N PRO A 402 14.03 -7.25 -14.96
CA PRO A 402 14.23 -7.63 -13.57
C PRO A 402 13.36 -6.81 -12.61
N GLY A 403 12.78 -7.47 -11.61
CA GLY A 403 11.87 -6.85 -10.65
C GLY A 403 10.39 -6.89 -11.03
N MET A 404 10.04 -7.20 -12.29
CA MET A 404 8.65 -7.40 -12.72
C MET A 404 8.09 -8.73 -12.24
N TYR A 405 6.77 -8.87 -12.37
CA TYR A 405 6.04 -10.04 -11.87
C TYR A 405 5.24 -10.72 -12.98
N ILE A 406 4.98 -12.00 -12.76
CA ILE A 406 4.09 -12.83 -13.57
C ILE A 406 2.95 -13.30 -12.66
N ARG A 407 1.72 -13.24 -13.15
CA ARG A 407 0.50 -13.61 -12.44
C ARG A 407 -0.21 -14.72 -13.21
N LEU A 408 -0.81 -15.70 -12.52
CA LEU A 408 -1.68 -16.68 -13.17
C LEU A 408 -2.91 -15.97 -13.73
N ARG A 409 -3.41 -16.53 -14.81
CA ARG A 409 -4.73 -16.23 -15.33
C ARG A 409 -5.52 -17.53 -15.32
N PRO A 410 -6.57 -17.69 -14.46
CA PRO A 410 -7.39 -18.89 -14.50
C PRO A 410 -8.04 -19.03 -15.87
N GLU A 411 -8.18 -20.26 -16.32
CA GLU A 411 -8.95 -20.58 -17.51
C GLU A 411 -10.31 -19.86 -17.42
N SER A 412 -10.67 -19.11 -18.45
CA SER A 412 -12.05 -18.68 -18.63
C SER A 412 -12.90 -19.95 -18.61
N ALA A 413 -13.79 -20.08 -17.62
CA ALA A 413 -14.72 -21.19 -17.59
C ALA A 413 -15.34 -21.34 -18.99
N PRO A 414 -15.38 -22.57 -19.55
CA PRO A 414 -15.96 -22.77 -20.87
C PRO A 414 -17.36 -22.17 -20.87
N HIS A 415 -17.66 -21.32 -21.85
CA HIS A 415 -19.01 -20.81 -22.07
C HIS A 415 -19.94 -22.03 -22.13
N SER A 416 -20.71 -22.27 -21.07
CA SER A 416 -21.84 -23.16 -21.16
C SER A 416 -22.89 -22.49 -22.04
N PRO A 417 -23.28 -23.08 -23.18
CA PRO A 417 -24.24 -22.49 -24.09
C PRO A 417 -25.68 -22.76 -23.65
N GLU A 418 -25.99 -22.60 -22.36
CA GLU A 418 -27.34 -22.81 -21.84
C GLU A 418 -27.69 -21.72 -20.82
N ALA A 419 -28.13 -20.56 -21.32
CA ALA A 419 -28.99 -19.64 -20.57
C ALA A 419 -29.62 -18.61 -21.53
N GLU A 420 -30.17 -19.10 -22.66
CA GLU A 420 -31.26 -18.42 -23.37
C GLU A 420 -32.46 -19.39 -23.40
N ALA A 421 -33.28 -19.33 -22.35
CA ALA A 421 -34.69 -19.81 -22.36
C ALA A 421 -35.46 -19.08 -21.27
#